data_c965f5b89ee2ef838a2894f4b4d94f2a
#
_entry.id   c965f5b89ee2ef838a2894f4b4d94f2a
#
_cell.length_a   1.000
_cell.length_b   1.000
_cell.length_c   1.000
_cell.angle_alpha   90.00
_cell.angle_beta   90.00
_cell.angle_gamma   90.00
#
_symmetry.space_group_name_H-M   'P 1'
#
loop_
_entity.id
_entity.type
_entity.pdbx_description
1 polymer ?
#
loop_
_entity_poly.entity_id
_entity_poly.type
_entity_poly.pdbx_seq_one_letter_code
_entity_poly.pdbx_strand_id
1 'polypeptide(L)'
;MRRGQPLLTLYSPMLVAAQEELLTAIRLASQVDSSADEAWRNAQIMLEAARRRLFYFDITPEQIERVEATGEVTKTLTLVAPVTGIVMEKHVVEGQRVLPGMHLYRLADLREMWVEGEVFEQDLQFVRTGSRAEIEVAAYPGERRVGRVSFVYPMVDERSRTNRVRITVPNSDMALKPGMYATIFFDALIGSDVIAIPLEAVVVTGVRNLVFVRDDEGMLMSREVVLGPRGGDRVQILDGLTEGETIVASANFLIDAESRLGSSGGGMPGMPGMSGTRSGGAAVDTSQSQHSQDDTEGQS
;
A
#
# COMPACT_ATOMS: atom_id res chain seq x y z
N MET A 1 23.64 -6.72 2.64
CA MET A 1 24.63 -7.57 1.92
C MET A 1 24.85 -7.00 0.52
N ARG A 2 26.03 -7.22 -0.04
CA ARG A 2 26.35 -6.79 -1.42
C ARG A 2 26.25 -7.99 -2.35
N ARG A 3 25.91 -7.75 -3.61
CA ARG A 3 25.96 -8.77 -4.66
C ARG A 3 27.32 -9.46 -4.67
N GLY A 4 27.36 -10.80 -4.75
CA GLY A 4 28.56 -11.61 -4.69
C GLY A 4 29.07 -11.90 -3.28
N GLN A 5 28.49 -11.33 -2.23
CA GLN A 5 28.89 -11.60 -0.85
C GLN A 5 28.45 -13.01 -0.43
N PRO A 6 29.31 -13.79 0.27
CA PRO A 6 28.95 -15.14 0.74
C PRO A 6 27.70 -15.13 1.65
N LEU A 7 26.77 -16.02 1.40
CA LEU A 7 25.56 -16.25 2.20
C LEU A 7 25.70 -17.49 3.09
N LEU A 8 26.04 -18.61 2.49
CA LEU A 8 26.23 -19.88 3.17
C LEU A 8 27.13 -20.80 2.35
N THR A 9 27.64 -21.86 2.99
CA THR A 9 28.30 -22.96 2.33
C THR A 9 27.37 -24.18 2.30
N LEU A 10 27.26 -24.82 1.14
CA LEU A 10 26.40 -25.96 0.89
C LEU A 10 27.24 -27.17 0.53
N TYR A 11 27.03 -28.29 1.22
CA TYR A 11 27.56 -29.58 0.79
C TYR A 11 26.55 -30.28 -0.13
N SER A 12 26.99 -30.67 -1.32
CA SER A 12 26.17 -31.40 -2.27
C SER A 12 26.98 -32.52 -2.94
N PRO A 13 26.65 -33.80 -2.72
CA PRO A 13 27.30 -34.89 -3.42
C PRO A 13 27.20 -34.80 -4.94
N MET A 14 26.10 -34.25 -5.46
CA MET A 14 25.91 -34.07 -6.90
C MET A 14 26.89 -33.05 -7.47
N LEU A 15 27.18 -32.00 -6.71
CA LEU A 15 28.16 -30.97 -7.13
C LEU A 15 29.58 -31.49 -7.08
N VAL A 16 29.89 -32.33 -6.08
CA VAL A 16 31.17 -33.03 -6.02
C VAL A 16 31.36 -33.91 -7.26
N ALA A 17 30.36 -34.76 -7.59
CA ALA A 17 30.38 -35.61 -8.76
C ALA A 17 30.51 -34.82 -10.08
N ALA A 18 29.81 -33.68 -10.21
CA ALA A 18 29.93 -32.86 -11.40
C ALA A 18 31.30 -32.19 -11.56
N GLN A 19 31.98 -31.84 -10.47
CA GLN A 19 33.36 -31.34 -10.50
C GLN A 19 34.34 -32.47 -10.90
N GLU A 20 34.16 -33.68 -10.38
CA GLU A 20 34.98 -34.85 -10.76
C GLU A 20 34.80 -35.17 -12.25
N GLU A 21 33.56 -35.06 -12.77
CA GLU A 21 33.28 -35.21 -14.21
C GLU A 21 34.00 -34.18 -15.05
N LEU A 22 34.00 -32.88 -14.63
CA LEU A 22 34.73 -31.83 -15.29
C LEU A 22 36.24 -32.12 -15.33
N LEU A 23 36.85 -32.45 -14.20
CA LEU A 23 38.28 -32.77 -14.13
C LEU A 23 38.65 -34.00 -14.96
N THR A 24 37.72 -34.95 -15.08
CA THR A 24 37.90 -36.13 -15.95
C THR A 24 37.83 -35.74 -17.42
N ALA A 25 36.87 -34.85 -17.81
CA ALA A 25 36.77 -34.32 -19.17
C ALA A 25 37.99 -33.50 -19.57
N ILE A 26 38.57 -32.69 -18.66
CA ILE A 26 39.80 -31.94 -18.88
C ILE A 26 40.98 -32.89 -19.16
N ARG A 27 41.14 -33.94 -18.31
CA ARG A 27 42.21 -34.93 -18.49
C ARG A 27 42.10 -35.65 -19.83
N LEU A 28 40.89 -36.07 -20.21
CA LEU A 28 40.64 -36.71 -21.52
C LEU A 28 40.97 -35.77 -22.67
N ALA A 29 40.50 -34.50 -22.59
CA ALA A 29 40.78 -33.53 -23.63
C ALA A 29 42.27 -33.22 -23.77
N SER A 30 43.06 -33.25 -22.68
CA SER A 30 44.52 -33.02 -22.71
C SER A 30 45.31 -34.21 -23.25
N GLN A 31 44.75 -35.42 -23.25
CA GLN A 31 45.42 -36.62 -23.74
C GLN A 31 45.16 -36.91 -25.23
N VAL A 32 44.15 -36.30 -25.81
CA VAL A 32 43.79 -36.46 -27.22
C VAL A 32 44.68 -35.59 -28.10
N ASP A 33 45.34 -36.21 -29.06
CA ASP A 33 46.14 -35.48 -30.04
C ASP A 33 45.23 -34.58 -30.91
N SER A 34 45.60 -33.33 -31.05
CA SER A 34 44.85 -32.35 -31.85
C SER A 34 44.80 -32.70 -33.34
N SER A 35 45.66 -33.64 -33.80
CA SER A 35 45.65 -34.16 -35.15
C SER A 35 44.54 -35.21 -35.40
N ALA A 36 43.92 -35.76 -34.34
CA ALA A 36 42.82 -36.72 -34.38
C ALA A 36 41.47 -35.97 -34.34
N ASP A 37 41.10 -35.37 -35.46
CA ASP A 37 39.99 -34.44 -35.63
C ASP A 37 38.65 -34.86 -34.97
N GLU A 38 38.28 -36.12 -35.02
CA GLU A 38 37.00 -36.62 -34.47
C GLU A 38 37.08 -36.83 -32.97
N ALA A 39 38.17 -37.44 -32.49
CA ALA A 39 38.43 -37.68 -31.10
C ALA A 39 38.59 -36.37 -30.31
N TRP A 40 39.30 -35.40 -30.91
CA TRP A 40 39.47 -34.07 -30.33
C TRP A 40 38.14 -33.31 -30.20
N ARG A 41 37.29 -33.32 -31.27
CA ARG A 41 35.96 -32.71 -31.22
C ARG A 41 35.08 -33.31 -30.15
N ASN A 42 35.06 -34.64 -30.03
CA ASN A 42 34.27 -35.31 -29.02
C ASN A 42 34.73 -34.96 -27.60
N ALA A 43 36.04 -34.90 -27.36
CA ALA A 43 36.59 -34.46 -26.06
C ALA A 43 36.18 -33.03 -25.71
N GLN A 44 36.22 -32.10 -26.69
CA GLN A 44 35.76 -30.73 -26.47
C GLN A 44 34.26 -30.65 -26.19
N ILE A 45 33.43 -31.43 -26.87
CA ILE A 45 31.98 -31.50 -26.59
C ILE A 45 31.73 -31.99 -25.17
N MET A 46 32.44 -33.00 -24.69
CA MET A 46 32.33 -33.52 -23.33
C MET A 46 32.77 -32.47 -22.30
N LEU A 47 33.85 -31.78 -22.55
CA LEU A 47 34.35 -30.70 -21.66
C LEU A 47 33.33 -29.56 -21.56
N GLU A 48 32.81 -29.11 -22.68
CA GLU A 48 31.78 -28.06 -22.71
C GLU A 48 30.46 -28.51 -22.06
N ALA A 49 30.10 -29.77 -22.18
CA ALA A 49 28.93 -30.34 -21.50
C ALA A 49 29.11 -30.36 -19.97
N ALA A 50 30.30 -30.73 -19.48
CA ALA A 50 30.62 -30.76 -18.07
C ALA A 50 30.62 -29.35 -17.47
N ARG A 51 31.21 -28.34 -18.17
CA ARG A 51 31.15 -26.93 -17.78
C ARG A 51 29.72 -26.43 -17.68
N ARG A 52 28.92 -26.73 -18.69
CA ARG A 52 27.51 -26.31 -18.79
C ARG A 52 26.68 -26.91 -17.67
N ARG A 53 26.96 -28.15 -17.27
CA ARG A 53 26.30 -28.81 -16.15
C ARG A 53 26.54 -28.09 -14.84
N LEU A 54 27.78 -27.68 -14.55
CA LEU A 54 28.11 -26.87 -13.37
C LEU A 54 27.42 -25.51 -13.42
N PHE A 55 27.40 -24.87 -14.59
CA PHE A 55 26.68 -23.62 -14.78
C PHE A 55 25.18 -23.73 -14.47
N TYR A 56 24.53 -24.83 -14.83
CA TYR A 56 23.12 -25.09 -14.50
C TYR A 56 22.88 -25.34 -13.00
N PHE A 57 23.92 -25.58 -12.23
CA PHE A 57 23.87 -25.63 -10.78
C PHE A 57 24.19 -24.28 -10.12
N ASP A 58 24.12 -23.16 -10.88
CA ASP A 58 24.41 -21.81 -10.41
C ASP A 58 25.84 -21.63 -9.88
N ILE A 59 26.80 -22.46 -10.38
CA ILE A 59 28.22 -22.27 -10.10
C ILE A 59 28.74 -21.12 -10.94
N THR A 60 29.41 -20.16 -10.29
CA THR A 60 29.92 -18.99 -11.01
C THR A 60 31.12 -19.38 -11.91
N PRO A 61 31.33 -18.68 -13.04
CA PRO A 61 32.48 -18.94 -13.91
C PRO A 61 33.81 -18.93 -13.14
N GLU A 62 33.99 -18.03 -12.17
CA GLU A 62 35.23 -17.93 -11.38
C GLU A 62 35.43 -19.14 -10.47
N GLN A 63 34.33 -19.78 -10.02
CA GLN A 63 34.40 -21.01 -9.25
C GLN A 63 34.77 -22.20 -10.15
N ILE A 64 34.24 -22.26 -11.38
CA ILE A 64 34.59 -23.29 -12.36
C ILE A 64 36.08 -23.16 -12.74
N GLU A 65 36.53 -21.96 -13.11
CA GLU A 65 37.95 -21.69 -13.43
C GLU A 65 38.89 -22.09 -12.29
N ARG A 66 38.48 -21.88 -11.05
CA ARG A 66 39.30 -22.28 -9.89
C ARG A 66 39.43 -23.80 -9.83
N VAL A 67 38.36 -24.58 -10.02
CA VAL A 67 38.41 -26.05 -10.05
C VAL A 67 39.28 -26.52 -11.21
N GLU A 68 39.17 -25.90 -12.39
CA GLU A 68 40.02 -26.21 -13.56
C GLU A 68 41.52 -25.92 -13.32
N ALA A 69 41.80 -24.78 -12.69
CA ALA A 69 43.18 -24.36 -12.43
C ALA A 69 43.87 -25.16 -11.30
N THR A 70 43.13 -25.50 -10.22
CA THR A 70 43.70 -26.21 -9.08
C THR A 70 43.66 -27.73 -9.25
N GLY A 71 42.72 -28.25 -10.04
CA GLY A 71 42.46 -29.67 -10.14
C GLY A 71 41.86 -30.29 -8.88
N GLU A 72 41.48 -29.46 -7.92
CA GLU A 72 40.95 -29.93 -6.64
C GLU A 72 39.44 -29.81 -6.57
N VAL A 73 38.77 -30.87 -6.15
CA VAL A 73 37.34 -30.88 -5.91
C VAL A 73 37.04 -30.29 -4.54
N THR A 74 36.20 -29.23 -4.52
CA THR A 74 35.74 -28.64 -3.27
C THR A 74 34.49 -29.39 -2.78
N LYS A 75 34.51 -29.84 -1.52
CA LYS A 75 33.37 -30.56 -0.91
C LYS A 75 32.19 -29.61 -0.68
N THR A 76 32.46 -28.38 -0.40
CA THR A 76 31.46 -27.36 -0.09
C THR A 76 31.47 -26.25 -1.14
N LEU A 77 30.29 -25.81 -1.49
CA LEU A 77 30.07 -24.71 -2.40
C LEU A 77 29.57 -23.50 -1.64
N THR A 78 30.12 -22.34 -1.94
CA THR A 78 29.65 -21.09 -1.36
C THR A 78 28.58 -20.50 -2.26
N LEU A 79 27.35 -20.41 -1.74
CA LEU A 79 26.31 -19.62 -2.36
C LEU A 79 26.50 -18.14 -2.02
N VAL A 80 26.41 -17.31 -3.04
CA VAL A 80 26.62 -15.86 -2.91
C VAL A 80 25.29 -15.11 -3.12
N ALA A 81 25.21 -13.90 -2.58
CA ALA A 81 24.05 -13.05 -2.75
C ALA A 81 23.88 -12.64 -4.24
N PRO A 82 22.74 -12.93 -4.87
CA PRO A 82 22.48 -12.59 -6.28
C PRO A 82 22.28 -11.09 -6.49
N VAL A 83 21.85 -10.39 -5.44
CA VAL A 83 21.55 -8.95 -5.45
C VAL A 83 22.11 -8.26 -4.21
N THR A 84 22.30 -6.95 -4.30
CA THR A 84 22.58 -6.12 -3.12
C THR A 84 21.28 -5.82 -2.41
N GLY A 85 21.23 -6.04 -1.10
CA GLY A 85 20.01 -5.81 -0.32
C GLY A 85 20.19 -6.14 1.16
N ILE A 86 19.10 -6.13 1.88
CA ILE A 86 19.01 -6.51 3.29
C ILE A 86 18.42 -7.91 3.38
N VAL A 87 18.95 -8.73 4.27
CA VAL A 87 18.37 -10.04 4.57
C VAL A 87 17.12 -9.81 5.42
N MET A 88 15.98 -10.06 4.82
CA MET A 88 14.69 -9.94 5.49
C MET A 88 14.39 -11.18 6.34
N GLU A 89 14.70 -12.34 5.80
CA GLU A 89 14.41 -13.62 6.44
C GLU A 89 15.54 -14.61 6.18
N LYS A 90 15.83 -15.43 7.17
CA LYS A 90 16.76 -16.55 7.11
C LYS A 90 16.05 -17.81 7.61
N HIS A 91 15.80 -18.76 6.71
CA HIS A 91 15.06 -19.99 7.00
C HIS A 91 15.95 -21.24 7.16
N VAL A 92 17.25 -21.05 7.16
CA VAL A 92 18.22 -22.14 7.23
C VAL A 92 19.13 -21.99 8.43
N VAL A 93 19.45 -23.11 9.09
CA VAL A 93 20.43 -23.20 10.17
C VAL A 93 21.58 -24.10 9.77
N GLU A 94 22.73 -23.96 10.44
CA GLU A 94 23.90 -24.81 10.21
C GLU A 94 23.59 -26.29 10.48
N GLY A 95 24.08 -27.17 9.62
CA GLY A 95 23.81 -28.60 9.68
C GLY A 95 22.45 -29.04 9.16
N GLN A 96 21.60 -28.12 8.77
CA GLN A 96 20.29 -28.45 8.22
C GLN A 96 20.40 -29.05 6.82
N ARG A 97 19.64 -30.12 6.57
CA ARG A 97 19.44 -30.64 5.22
C ARG A 97 18.51 -29.70 4.44
N VAL A 98 18.95 -29.31 3.26
CA VAL A 98 18.15 -28.49 2.32
C VAL A 98 17.78 -29.30 1.09
N LEU A 99 16.61 -28.99 0.53
CA LEU A 99 16.09 -29.65 -0.67
C LEU A 99 15.97 -28.61 -1.80
N PRO A 100 16.05 -29.03 -3.06
CA PRO A 100 15.76 -28.15 -4.19
C PRO A 100 14.40 -27.47 -4.05
N GLY A 101 14.33 -26.17 -4.28
CA GLY A 101 13.11 -25.38 -4.15
C GLY A 101 12.85 -24.79 -2.75
N MET A 102 13.65 -25.13 -1.74
CA MET A 102 13.52 -24.49 -0.42
C MET A 102 13.98 -23.03 -0.46
N HIS A 103 13.18 -22.18 0.17
CA HIS A 103 13.55 -20.79 0.41
C HIS A 103 14.56 -20.73 1.57
N LEU A 104 15.80 -20.35 1.30
CA LEU A 104 16.86 -20.27 2.31
C LEU A 104 16.96 -18.86 2.90
N TYR A 105 16.92 -17.86 2.04
CA TYR A 105 17.00 -16.45 2.39
C TYR A 105 16.00 -15.64 1.57
N ARG A 106 15.48 -14.58 2.18
CA ARG A 106 14.76 -13.52 1.48
C ARG A 106 15.58 -12.25 1.56
N LEU A 107 16.03 -11.76 0.41
CA LEU A 107 16.72 -10.48 0.30
C LEU A 107 15.81 -9.47 -0.39
N ALA A 108 15.83 -8.23 0.09
CA ALA A 108 15.12 -7.12 -0.53
C ALA A 108 16.01 -5.89 -0.62
N ASP A 109 15.89 -5.16 -1.72
CA ASP A 109 16.45 -3.81 -1.84
C ASP A 109 15.42 -2.83 -1.26
N LEU A 110 15.78 -2.19 -0.16
CA LEU A 110 14.90 -1.25 0.54
C LEU A 110 15.21 0.22 0.22
N ARG A 111 16.10 0.50 -0.74
CA ARG A 111 16.42 1.88 -1.15
C ARG A 111 15.27 2.58 -1.85
N GLU A 112 14.36 1.81 -2.37
CA GLU A 112 13.13 2.24 -3.00
C GLU A 112 11.99 1.40 -2.45
N MET A 113 10.93 2.05 -1.98
CA MET A 113 9.77 1.38 -1.40
C MET A 113 8.54 1.56 -2.28
N TRP A 114 7.74 0.52 -2.32
CA TRP A 114 6.42 0.58 -2.93
C TRP A 114 5.37 0.77 -1.87
N VAL A 115 4.59 1.83 -2.04
CA VAL A 115 3.39 2.10 -1.25
C VAL A 115 2.20 1.74 -2.12
N GLU A 116 1.41 0.77 -1.67
CA GLU A 116 0.15 0.43 -2.33
C GLU A 116 -0.98 1.10 -1.57
N GLY A 117 -1.79 1.86 -2.28
CA GLY A 117 -2.93 2.57 -1.75
C GLY A 117 -4.18 2.32 -2.57
N GLU A 118 -5.31 2.61 -1.98
CA GLU A 118 -6.63 2.51 -2.60
C GLU A 118 -7.18 3.90 -2.88
N VAL A 119 -7.66 4.11 -4.10
CA VAL A 119 -8.24 5.36 -4.58
C VAL A 119 -9.69 5.07 -4.97
N PHE A 120 -10.63 5.87 -4.52
CA PHE A 120 -12.03 5.73 -4.92
C PHE A 120 -12.23 5.96 -6.42
N GLU A 121 -13.19 5.26 -7.01
CA GLU A 121 -13.50 5.33 -8.44
C GLU A 121 -13.71 6.77 -8.93
N GLN A 122 -14.42 7.58 -8.16
CA GLN A 122 -14.67 8.99 -8.47
C GLN A 122 -13.40 9.86 -8.55
N ASP A 123 -12.32 9.45 -7.85
CA ASP A 123 -11.07 10.21 -7.75
C ASP A 123 -10.02 9.72 -8.76
N LEU A 124 -10.28 8.60 -9.45
CA LEU A 124 -9.34 8.02 -10.42
C LEU A 124 -8.97 8.96 -11.57
N GLN A 125 -9.88 9.86 -11.95
CA GLN A 125 -9.60 10.84 -12.99
C GLN A 125 -8.41 11.75 -12.67
N PHE A 126 -8.08 11.93 -11.38
CA PHE A 126 -6.97 12.75 -10.89
C PHE A 126 -5.67 11.97 -10.71
N VAL A 127 -5.73 10.63 -10.73
CA VAL A 127 -4.58 9.78 -10.44
C VAL A 127 -4.13 9.06 -11.71
N ARG A 128 -2.95 9.41 -12.22
CA ARG A 128 -2.36 8.80 -13.42
C ARG A 128 -0.95 8.34 -13.13
N THR A 129 -0.46 7.39 -13.90
CA THR A 129 0.96 7.02 -13.88
C THR A 129 1.83 8.26 -14.09
N GLY A 130 2.81 8.48 -13.22
CA GLY A 130 3.67 9.67 -13.18
C GLY A 130 3.17 10.77 -12.25
N SER A 131 1.90 10.75 -11.78
CA SER A 131 1.39 11.74 -10.81
C SER A 131 2.24 11.77 -9.55
N ARG A 132 2.48 12.98 -9.04
CA ARG A 132 3.12 13.20 -7.75
C ARG A 132 2.16 12.79 -6.64
N ALA A 133 2.70 12.14 -5.63
CA ALA A 133 1.99 11.83 -4.40
C ALA A 133 2.87 12.17 -3.19
N GLU A 134 2.27 12.69 -2.15
CA GLU A 134 2.90 12.87 -0.85
C GLU A 134 2.45 11.74 0.08
N ILE A 135 3.40 11.14 0.77
CA ILE A 135 3.17 10.00 1.62
C ILE A 135 3.57 10.36 3.04
N GLU A 136 2.64 10.23 3.95
CA GLU A 136 2.86 10.38 5.39
C GLU A 136 2.72 9.02 6.06
N VAL A 137 3.79 8.58 6.72
CA VAL A 137 3.82 7.27 7.39
C VAL A 137 3.42 7.45 8.84
N ALA A 138 2.57 6.59 9.36
CA ALA A 138 2.08 6.65 10.73
C ALA A 138 3.19 6.63 11.79
N ALA A 139 4.35 6.04 11.46
CA ALA A 139 5.52 6.02 12.34
C ALA A 139 6.25 7.37 12.45
N TYR A 140 6.03 8.29 11.50
CA TYR A 140 6.68 9.61 11.43
C TYR A 140 5.64 10.70 11.12
N PRO A 141 4.77 11.05 12.09
CA PRO A 141 3.70 12.03 11.86
C PRO A 141 4.29 13.41 11.50
N GLY A 142 3.70 14.05 10.50
CA GLY A 142 4.13 15.35 10.00
C GLY A 142 5.29 15.30 9.00
N GLU A 143 5.95 14.15 8.80
CA GLU A 143 6.97 13.99 7.77
C GLU A 143 6.34 13.46 6.49
N ARG A 144 6.28 14.31 5.47
CA ARG A 144 5.78 13.93 4.14
C ARG A 144 6.93 13.59 3.21
N ARG A 145 6.87 12.43 2.60
CA ARG A 145 7.80 11.96 1.58
C ARG A 145 7.16 12.03 0.22
N VAL A 146 7.90 12.49 -0.76
CA VAL A 146 7.41 12.61 -2.14
C VAL A 146 7.68 11.31 -2.88
N GLY A 147 6.62 10.75 -3.47
CA GLY A 147 6.66 9.62 -4.38
C GLY A 147 6.02 9.94 -5.72
N ARG A 148 6.03 8.95 -6.60
CA ARG A 148 5.35 9.01 -7.90
C ARG A 148 4.52 7.74 -8.12
N VAL A 149 3.35 7.92 -8.69
CA VAL A 149 2.52 6.80 -9.13
C VAL A 149 3.27 6.05 -10.22
N SER A 150 3.69 4.83 -9.92
CA SER A 150 4.39 3.96 -10.86
C SER A 150 3.42 3.05 -11.63
N PHE A 151 2.29 2.72 -11.02
CA PHE A 151 1.30 1.85 -11.65
C PHE A 151 -0.10 2.09 -11.09
N VAL A 152 -1.11 2.09 -11.98
CA VAL A 152 -2.52 2.08 -11.63
C VAL A 152 -3.06 0.72 -12.08
N TYR A 153 -3.58 -0.06 -11.16
CA TYR A 153 -4.07 -1.39 -11.48
C TYR A 153 -5.32 -1.30 -12.37
N PRO A 154 -5.47 -2.17 -13.38
CA PRO A 154 -6.59 -2.07 -14.34
C PRO A 154 -7.92 -2.64 -13.82
N MET A 155 -7.98 -2.98 -12.54
CA MET A 155 -9.15 -3.59 -11.91
C MET A 155 -9.60 -2.77 -10.71
N VAL A 156 -10.91 -2.54 -10.62
CA VAL A 156 -11.58 -1.94 -9.45
C VAL A 156 -12.08 -3.07 -8.56
N ASP A 157 -11.90 -2.94 -7.26
CA ASP A 157 -12.53 -3.84 -6.30
C ASP A 157 -14.02 -3.51 -6.19
N GLU A 158 -14.88 -4.48 -6.54
CA GLU A 158 -16.32 -4.29 -6.61
C GLU A 158 -16.96 -4.03 -5.23
N ARG A 159 -16.30 -4.50 -4.18
CA ARG A 159 -16.82 -4.40 -2.81
C ARG A 159 -16.55 -3.03 -2.19
N SER A 160 -15.32 -2.55 -2.32
CA SER A 160 -14.88 -1.25 -1.78
C SER A 160 -15.09 -0.11 -2.78
N ARG A 161 -15.30 -0.41 -4.06
CA ARG A 161 -15.31 0.55 -5.17
C ARG A 161 -14.05 1.40 -5.23
N THR A 162 -12.92 0.76 -4.93
CA THR A 162 -11.61 1.38 -4.98
C THR A 162 -10.74 0.75 -6.06
N ASN A 163 -9.83 1.53 -6.57
CA ASN A 163 -8.78 1.06 -7.46
C ASN A 163 -7.45 1.09 -6.71
N ARG A 164 -6.64 0.05 -6.90
CA ARG A 164 -5.31 -0.01 -6.31
C ARG A 164 -4.32 0.78 -7.15
N VAL A 165 -3.49 1.55 -6.47
CA VAL A 165 -2.38 2.30 -7.09
C VAL A 165 -1.09 1.97 -6.38
N ARG A 166 0.01 1.93 -7.15
CA ARG A 166 1.35 1.73 -6.62
C ARG A 166 2.16 3.00 -6.79
N ILE A 167 2.74 3.45 -5.69
CA ILE A 167 3.59 4.63 -5.64
C ILE A 167 4.99 4.19 -5.26
N THR A 168 5.96 4.65 -6.01
CA THR A 168 7.38 4.42 -5.74
C THR A 168 7.92 5.61 -4.95
N VAL A 169 8.54 5.30 -3.80
CA VAL A 169 9.06 6.27 -2.85
C VAL A 169 10.54 6.01 -2.59
N PRO A 170 11.45 6.99 -2.79
CA PRO A 170 12.85 6.88 -2.40
C PRO A 170 13.00 6.66 -0.89
N ASN A 171 13.89 5.75 -0.50
CA ASN A 171 14.16 5.38 0.90
C ASN A 171 15.66 5.27 1.16
N SER A 172 16.40 6.31 0.81
CA SER A 172 17.88 6.32 0.93
C SER A 172 18.36 6.26 2.38
N ASP A 173 17.57 6.77 3.32
CA ASP A 173 17.80 6.76 4.77
C ASP A 173 17.36 5.45 5.45
N MET A 174 16.74 4.52 4.69
CA MET A 174 16.23 3.23 5.21
C MET A 174 15.20 3.38 6.37
N ALA A 175 14.55 4.54 6.48
CA ALA A 175 13.56 4.79 7.52
C ALA A 175 12.24 4.07 7.25
N LEU A 176 11.83 3.97 5.96
CA LEU A 176 10.64 3.22 5.58
C LEU A 176 10.91 1.73 5.65
N LYS A 177 10.00 1.00 6.29
CA LYS A 177 10.09 -0.46 6.45
C LYS A 177 8.85 -1.13 5.82
N PRO A 178 9.00 -2.32 5.25
CA PRO A 178 7.87 -3.10 4.80
C PRO A 178 6.85 -3.34 5.93
N GLY A 179 5.56 -3.25 5.61
CA GLY A 179 4.48 -3.40 6.58
C GLY A 179 4.08 -2.14 7.33
N MET A 180 4.72 -0.99 7.06
CA MET A 180 4.27 0.28 7.62
C MET A 180 3.00 0.76 6.92
N TYR A 181 2.09 1.38 7.70
CA TYR A 181 0.92 2.06 7.17
C TYR A 181 1.24 3.50 6.80
N ALA A 182 0.66 3.93 5.70
CA ALA A 182 0.86 5.28 5.18
C ALA A 182 -0.45 5.88 4.68
N THR A 183 -0.58 7.20 4.83
CA THR A 183 -1.61 8.01 4.18
C THR A 183 -1.02 8.66 2.94
N ILE A 184 -1.77 8.60 1.84
CA ILE A 184 -1.35 9.11 0.55
C ILE A 184 -2.17 10.35 0.24
N PHE A 185 -1.49 11.43 -0.12
CA PHE A 185 -2.09 12.68 -0.57
C PHE A 185 -1.75 12.90 -2.04
N PHE A 186 -2.77 13.11 -2.85
CA PHE A 186 -2.62 13.47 -4.25
C PHE A 186 -2.95 14.94 -4.44
N ASP A 187 -2.08 15.67 -5.14
CA ASP A 187 -2.38 17.03 -5.55
C ASP A 187 -3.26 16.97 -6.81
N ALA A 188 -4.55 17.16 -6.63
CA ALA A 188 -5.48 17.31 -7.74
C ALA A 188 -5.47 18.77 -8.19
N LEU A 189 -4.93 19.05 -9.39
CA LEU A 189 -5.10 20.35 -10.02
C LEU A 189 -6.53 20.42 -10.57
N ILE A 190 -7.41 21.07 -9.83
CA ILE A 190 -8.84 21.22 -10.18
C ILE A 190 -9.05 22.30 -11.24
N GLY A 191 -8.02 23.05 -11.61
CA GLY A 191 -8.07 24.15 -12.56
C GLY A 191 -7.56 25.46 -11.92
N SER A 192 -7.13 26.41 -12.76
CA SER A 192 -6.62 27.71 -12.32
C SER A 192 -7.73 28.76 -12.11
N ASP A 193 -8.89 28.58 -12.77
CA ASP A 193 -9.99 29.56 -12.79
C ASP A 193 -11.29 28.87 -12.35
N VAL A 194 -11.34 28.44 -11.07
CA VAL A 194 -12.51 27.78 -10.50
C VAL A 194 -12.99 28.51 -9.26
N ILE A 195 -14.30 28.60 -9.11
CA ILE A 195 -14.92 29.09 -7.88
C ILE A 195 -14.80 28.00 -6.83
N ALA A 196 -14.06 28.25 -5.74
CA ALA A 196 -13.89 27.34 -4.64
C ALA A 196 -14.25 28.03 -3.32
N ILE A 197 -15.19 27.45 -2.58
CA ILE A 197 -15.66 27.97 -1.31
C ILE A 197 -15.33 27.03 -0.16
N PRO A 198 -15.28 27.53 1.10
CA PRO A 198 -15.14 26.67 2.27
C PRO A 198 -16.27 25.63 2.33
N LEU A 199 -15.96 24.40 2.68
CA LEU A 199 -16.95 23.32 2.81
C LEU A 199 -18.03 23.66 3.84
N GLU A 200 -17.66 24.40 4.89
CA GLU A 200 -18.57 24.87 5.96
C GLU A 200 -19.62 25.89 5.46
N ALA A 201 -19.39 26.51 4.30
CA ALA A 201 -20.35 27.43 3.68
C ALA A 201 -21.50 26.70 2.96
N VAL A 202 -21.36 25.37 2.73
CA VAL A 202 -22.34 24.57 2.01
C VAL A 202 -23.27 23.85 3.00
N VAL A 203 -24.57 24.06 2.85
CA VAL A 203 -25.60 23.32 3.57
C VAL A 203 -26.08 22.17 2.70
N VAL A 204 -25.81 20.95 3.14
CA VAL A 204 -26.23 19.72 2.45
C VAL A 204 -27.54 19.24 3.10
N THR A 205 -28.65 19.34 2.38
CA THR A 205 -30.00 18.95 2.87
C THR A 205 -30.36 17.50 2.54
N GLY A 206 -29.40 16.73 1.98
CA GLY A 206 -29.62 15.35 1.50
C GLY A 206 -30.19 15.25 0.08
N VAL A 207 -30.92 16.27 -0.39
CA VAL A 207 -31.46 16.32 -1.76
C VAL A 207 -30.82 17.45 -2.57
N ARG A 208 -30.45 18.55 -1.92
CA ARG A 208 -29.89 19.76 -2.53
C ARG A 208 -28.72 20.29 -1.73
N ASN A 209 -27.81 20.96 -2.43
CA ASN A 209 -26.70 21.69 -1.82
C ASN A 209 -27.01 23.18 -1.93
N LEU A 210 -27.01 23.88 -0.81
CA LEU A 210 -27.38 25.29 -0.73
C LEU A 210 -26.20 26.11 -0.21
N VAL A 211 -26.08 27.35 -0.73
CA VAL A 211 -25.14 28.35 -0.20
C VAL A 211 -25.95 29.64 0.03
N PHE A 212 -25.65 30.33 1.12
CA PHE A 212 -26.28 31.65 1.39
C PHE A 212 -25.45 32.77 0.78
N VAL A 213 -26.02 33.46 -0.17
CA VAL A 213 -25.43 34.60 -0.86
C VAL A 213 -26.06 35.89 -0.32
N ARG A 214 -25.24 36.90 -0.08
CA ARG A 214 -25.68 38.22 0.32
C ARG A 214 -25.88 39.07 -0.93
N ASP A 215 -27.09 39.63 -1.09
CA ASP A 215 -27.38 40.60 -2.16
C ASP A 215 -26.88 42.02 -1.85
N ASP A 216 -27.03 42.91 -2.82
CA ASP A 216 -26.61 44.32 -2.70
C ASP A 216 -27.38 45.08 -1.61
N GLU A 217 -28.56 44.61 -1.21
CA GLU A 217 -29.40 45.19 -0.16
C GLU A 217 -29.04 44.64 1.24
N GLY A 218 -28.10 43.68 1.29
CA GLY A 218 -27.61 43.05 2.52
C GLY A 218 -28.47 41.87 3.00
N MET A 219 -29.47 41.43 2.22
CA MET A 219 -30.29 40.28 2.53
C MET A 219 -29.61 38.98 2.16
N LEU A 220 -29.86 37.95 2.95
CA LEU A 220 -29.32 36.58 2.70
C LEU A 220 -30.35 35.77 1.93
N MET A 221 -29.95 35.27 0.77
CA MET A 221 -30.75 34.38 -0.05
C MET A 221 -30.10 33.04 -0.17
N SER A 222 -30.88 31.96 0.02
CA SER A 222 -30.41 30.62 -0.25
C SER A 222 -30.38 30.34 -1.74
N ARG A 223 -29.26 29.87 -2.26
CA ARG A 223 -29.09 29.50 -3.66
C ARG A 223 -28.62 28.06 -3.78
N GLU A 224 -29.25 27.34 -4.68
CA GLU A 224 -28.85 25.97 -4.99
C GLU A 224 -27.57 25.98 -5.83
N VAL A 225 -26.62 25.09 -5.49
CA VAL A 225 -25.31 24.98 -6.14
C VAL A 225 -25.00 23.54 -6.51
N VAL A 226 -24.26 23.40 -7.62
CA VAL A 226 -23.71 22.12 -8.04
C VAL A 226 -22.28 22.04 -7.56
N LEU A 227 -22.02 21.02 -6.71
CA LEU A 227 -20.69 20.80 -6.15
C LEU A 227 -19.82 20.02 -7.12
N GLY A 228 -18.56 20.44 -7.22
CA GLY A 228 -17.49 19.73 -7.89
C GLY A 228 -16.59 18.97 -6.91
N PRO A 229 -15.37 18.65 -7.34
CA PRO A 229 -14.35 18.02 -6.50
C PRO A 229 -14.03 18.81 -5.24
N ARG A 230 -13.63 18.08 -4.19
CA ARG A 230 -13.20 18.67 -2.91
C ARG A 230 -11.67 18.65 -2.81
N GLY A 231 -11.10 19.74 -2.29
CA GLY A 231 -9.68 19.85 -2.03
C GLY A 231 -9.43 20.46 -0.64
N GLY A 232 -8.97 19.66 0.31
CA GLY A 232 -8.77 20.10 1.69
C GLY A 232 -10.07 20.55 2.34
N ASP A 233 -10.11 21.80 2.81
CA ASP A 233 -11.26 22.45 3.45
C ASP A 233 -12.21 23.16 2.46
N ARG A 234 -11.93 23.05 1.15
CA ARG A 234 -12.70 23.72 0.10
C ARG A 234 -13.38 22.74 -0.85
N VAL A 235 -14.49 23.21 -1.45
CA VAL A 235 -15.21 22.51 -2.51
C VAL A 235 -15.36 23.44 -3.72
N GLN A 236 -15.13 22.89 -4.90
CA GLN A 236 -15.39 23.60 -6.14
C GLN A 236 -16.89 23.73 -6.36
N ILE A 237 -17.31 24.87 -6.89
CA ILE A 237 -18.68 25.09 -7.37
C ILE A 237 -18.65 25.03 -8.89
N LEU A 238 -19.41 24.10 -9.45
CA LEU A 238 -19.55 23.93 -10.90
C LEU A 238 -20.63 24.84 -11.49
N ASP A 239 -21.69 25.10 -10.71
CA ASP A 239 -22.81 25.96 -11.12
C ASP A 239 -23.50 26.54 -9.90
N GLY A 240 -24.12 27.73 -10.06
CA GLY A 240 -24.94 28.40 -9.06
C GLY A 240 -24.26 29.57 -8.36
N LEU A 241 -22.94 29.83 -8.56
CA LEU A 241 -22.25 31.02 -8.05
C LEU A 241 -21.43 31.72 -9.16
N THR A 242 -21.27 33.02 -9.01
CA THR A 242 -20.40 33.83 -9.87
C THR A 242 -19.25 34.46 -9.06
N GLU A 243 -18.14 34.73 -9.72
CA GLU A 243 -16.99 35.38 -9.08
C GLU A 243 -17.35 36.77 -8.57
N GLY A 244 -16.93 37.10 -7.35
CA GLY A 244 -17.19 38.38 -6.69
C GLY A 244 -18.42 38.37 -5.80
N GLU A 245 -19.26 37.36 -5.82
CA GLU A 245 -20.40 37.27 -4.90
C GLU A 245 -19.97 37.07 -3.44
N THR A 246 -20.63 37.69 -2.51
CA THR A 246 -20.38 37.55 -1.08
C THR A 246 -21.21 36.42 -0.53
N ILE A 247 -20.57 35.40 0.05
CA ILE A 247 -21.21 34.25 0.66
C ILE A 247 -21.03 34.22 2.18
N VAL A 248 -21.92 33.53 2.87
CA VAL A 248 -21.76 33.22 4.29
C VAL A 248 -20.76 32.06 4.45
N ALA A 249 -19.64 32.32 5.08
CA ALA A 249 -18.52 31.38 5.19
C ALA A 249 -18.80 30.17 6.11
N SER A 250 -19.78 30.31 7.05
CA SER A 250 -20.19 29.20 7.93
C SER A 250 -21.72 29.18 8.05
N ALA A 251 -22.33 28.18 7.43
CA ALA A 251 -23.77 28.02 7.41
C ALA A 251 -24.36 27.42 8.70
N ASN A 252 -23.54 26.84 9.55
CA ASN A 252 -23.96 26.24 10.82
C ASN A 252 -24.64 27.24 11.77
N PHE A 253 -24.26 28.50 11.70
CA PHE A 253 -24.88 29.55 12.51
C PHE A 253 -26.33 29.90 12.10
N LEU A 254 -26.65 29.72 10.82
CA LEU A 254 -28.00 30.06 10.30
C LEU A 254 -29.04 28.99 10.63
N ILE A 255 -28.66 27.73 10.67
CA ILE A 255 -29.57 26.62 11.05
C ILE A 255 -29.97 26.77 12.52
N ASP A 256 -29.07 27.22 13.38
CA ASP A 256 -29.34 27.45 14.82
C ASP A 256 -30.25 28.68 15.06
N ALA A 257 -30.09 29.71 14.21
CA ALA A 257 -30.91 30.93 14.28
C ALA A 257 -32.34 30.69 13.79
N GLU A 258 -32.54 29.91 12.72
CA GLU A 258 -33.85 29.58 12.18
C GLU A 258 -34.59 28.60 13.10
N SER A 259 -33.90 27.67 13.73
CA SER A 259 -34.44 26.77 14.76
C SER A 259 -34.93 27.52 16.00
N ARG A 260 -34.27 28.63 16.37
CA ARG A 260 -34.68 29.49 17.50
C ARG A 260 -35.81 30.45 17.15
N LEU A 261 -35.92 30.92 15.91
CA LEU A 261 -37.00 31.76 15.43
C LEU A 261 -38.27 30.98 15.17
N GLY A 262 -38.17 29.70 14.68
CA GLY A 262 -39.29 28.84 14.48
C GLY A 262 -39.98 28.35 15.76
N SER A 263 -39.25 28.35 16.91
CA SER A 263 -39.82 27.97 18.21
C SER A 263 -40.49 29.10 18.98
N SER A 264 -40.37 30.38 18.55
CA SER A 264 -40.94 31.54 19.22
C SER A 264 -42.21 32.09 18.54
N GLY A 265 -42.69 31.49 17.42
CA GLY A 265 -43.81 31.97 16.60
C GLY A 265 -45.09 31.14 16.68
N GLY A 266 -45.38 30.39 17.77
CA GLY A 266 -46.58 29.57 17.93
C GLY A 266 -47.42 29.86 19.17
N GLY A 267 -47.61 31.14 19.47
CA GLY A 267 -48.61 31.55 20.48
C GLY A 267 -49.91 31.87 19.81
N MET A 268 -50.87 30.97 19.75
CA MET A 268 -52.24 31.27 19.43
C MET A 268 -52.90 32.04 20.61
N PRO A 269 -53.55 33.20 20.39
CA PRO A 269 -54.39 33.84 21.38
C PRO A 269 -55.80 33.24 21.32
N GLY A 270 -56.29 32.74 22.44
CA GLY A 270 -57.71 32.75 22.76
C GLY A 270 -58.46 31.43 22.69
N MET A 271 -58.63 30.81 23.86
CA MET A 271 -59.96 30.36 24.32
C MET A 271 -59.96 30.23 25.86
N PRO A 272 -60.96 30.86 26.53
CA PRO A 272 -61.14 30.77 27.98
C PRO A 272 -62.02 29.63 28.38
N GLY A 273 -61.66 28.95 29.50
CA GLY A 273 -62.57 28.27 30.34
C GLY A 273 -62.70 26.77 30.22
N MET A 274 -62.12 26.06 31.19
CA MET A 274 -62.93 25.18 32.10
C MET A 274 -61.99 24.68 33.20
N SER A 275 -62.42 25.05 34.40
CA SER A 275 -61.95 24.56 35.69
C SER A 275 -62.48 23.11 35.91
N GLY A 276 -61.68 22.31 36.60
CA GLY A 276 -62.24 21.11 37.20
C GLY A 276 -61.25 20.01 37.56
N THR A 277 -60.88 20.01 38.77
CA THR A 277 -60.88 18.92 39.77
C THR A 277 -59.70 17.99 39.90
N ARG A 278 -59.20 18.02 41.10
CA ARG A 278 -58.31 17.15 41.86
C ARG A 278 -58.56 15.63 41.69
N SER A 279 -57.51 14.86 41.76
CA SER A 279 -57.36 13.82 42.79
C SER A 279 -56.35 12.78 42.38
N GLY A 280 -55.36 12.59 43.22
CA GLY A 280 -55.06 11.34 43.92
C GLY A 280 -54.09 10.44 43.16
N GLY A 281 -52.88 10.35 43.49
CA GLY A 281 -52.31 9.52 44.54
C GLY A 281 -51.92 8.13 44.04
N ALA A 282 -50.67 7.82 44.07
CA ALA A 282 -50.12 6.65 44.68
C ALA A 282 -48.79 6.23 43.98
N ALA A 283 -47.77 6.25 44.79
CA ALA A 283 -46.52 5.55 44.59
C ALA A 283 -46.71 4.04 44.80
N VAL A 284 -45.86 3.22 44.20
CA VAL A 284 -45.34 1.90 44.66
C VAL A 284 -44.31 1.51 43.57
N ASP A 285 -43.02 1.51 43.81
CA ASP A 285 -42.07 0.72 44.61
C ASP A 285 -41.71 -0.60 43.89
N THR A 286 -40.41 -0.70 43.76
CA THR A 286 -39.45 -1.81 43.93
C THR A 286 -39.76 -3.16 43.24
N SER A 287 -38.77 -3.70 42.54
CA SER A 287 -37.85 -4.78 42.93
C SER A 287 -37.27 -5.44 41.70
N GLN A 288 -35.98 -5.44 41.57
CA GLN A 288 -35.03 -6.53 41.77
C GLN A 288 -35.52 -7.93 41.30
N SER A 289 -34.81 -8.50 40.37
CA SER A 289 -34.26 -9.85 40.57
C SER A 289 -33.13 -10.15 39.57
N GLN A 290 -32.03 -10.44 40.23
CA GLN A 290 -30.90 -11.25 39.71
C GLN A 290 -31.38 -12.69 39.47
N HIS A 291 -30.74 -13.39 38.59
CA HIS A 291 -30.23 -14.79 38.71
C HIS A 291 -29.76 -15.24 37.32
N SER A 292 -28.62 -15.67 37.18
CA SER A 292 -27.74 -16.81 37.53
C SER A 292 -27.41 -17.56 36.27
N GLN A 293 -26.12 -17.63 36.07
CA GLN A 293 -25.27 -18.79 35.78
C GLN A 293 -26.02 -20.09 35.37
N ASP A 294 -25.56 -20.67 34.30
CA ASP A 294 -24.96 -22.03 34.42
C ASP A 294 -24.14 -22.41 33.19
N ASP A 295 -23.07 -23.07 33.51
CA ASP A 295 -22.10 -23.80 32.72
C ASP A 295 -22.73 -24.85 31.80
N THR A 296 -22.08 -25.19 30.73
CA THR A 296 -21.74 -26.58 30.44
C THR A 296 -20.66 -26.68 29.35
N GLU A 297 -19.62 -27.33 29.75
CA GLU A 297 -18.58 -28.05 29.02
C GLU A 297 -19.09 -28.93 27.89
N GLY A 298 -18.17 -29.24 26.96
CA GLY A 298 -18.14 -30.57 26.34
C GLY A 298 -17.71 -30.61 24.89
N GLN A 299 -16.42 -30.88 24.69
CA GLN A 299 -15.81 -31.91 23.81
C GLN A 299 -16.34 -32.08 22.38
N SER A 300 -15.51 -31.85 21.42
CA SER A 300 -14.77 -32.84 20.63
C SER A 300 -13.74 -32.16 19.74
#